data_5294da7a25e17be5690a9d3577c95c8b
#
_entry.id   5294da7a25e17be5690a9d3577c95c8b
#
_cell.length_a   1.000
_cell.length_b   1.000
_cell.length_c   1.000
_cell.angle_alpha   90.00
_cell.angle_beta   90.00
_cell.angle_gamma   90.00
#
_symmetry.space_group_name_H-M   'P 1'
#
loop_
_entity.id
_entity.type
_entity.pdbx_description
1 polymer ?
#
loop_
_entity_poly.entity_id
_entity_poly.type
_entity_poly.pdbx_seq_one_letter_code
_entity_poly.pdbx_strand_id
1 'polypeptide(L)'
;MEPVTVHTTIARPREEVFAYLADIANHAEFSDHYLVDWRLTREDPVGKGAGARFALKGAPGIPRYRYADVTMIEVEPPWRIVEAGRGGKFNRVPLRAVYELQPSAGGTRVELTVETRVEKPADRFIEALGFRRWFKRRATKALRRLRSILEDGEDRGQRATIAGR
;
A
#
# COMPACT_ATOMS: atom_id res chain seq x y z
N MET A 1 -8.82 -9.91 -8.16
CA MET A 1 -7.63 -10.72 -7.77
C MET A 1 -7.93 -11.35 -6.42
N GLU A 2 -7.67 -12.64 -6.30
CA GLU A 2 -7.67 -13.25 -4.97
C GLU A 2 -6.75 -12.49 -4.03
N PRO A 3 -7.07 -12.41 -2.73
CA PRO A 3 -6.26 -11.68 -1.77
C PRO A 3 -4.78 -12.08 -1.81
N VAL A 4 -3.91 -11.10 -1.79
CA VAL A 4 -2.47 -11.28 -1.63
C VAL A 4 -2.09 -10.80 -0.24
N THR A 5 -1.59 -11.72 0.57
CA THR A 5 -1.12 -11.41 1.93
C THR A 5 0.40 -11.53 2.00
N VAL A 6 1.03 -10.52 2.58
CA VAL A 6 2.47 -10.47 2.89
C VAL A 6 2.66 -9.96 4.31
N HIS A 7 3.75 -10.35 4.96
CA HIS A 7 4.03 -9.91 6.34
C HIS A 7 5.51 -9.68 6.59
N THR A 8 5.79 -8.92 7.64
CA THR A 8 7.13 -8.76 8.22
C THR A 8 7.02 -8.53 9.72
N THR A 9 8.09 -8.78 10.46
CA THR A 9 8.20 -8.39 11.87
C THR A 9 9.21 -7.25 11.98
N ILE A 10 8.83 -6.21 12.69
CA ILE A 10 9.60 -4.97 12.90
C ILE A 10 9.94 -4.86 14.37
N ALA A 11 11.22 -4.68 14.71
CA ALA A 11 11.71 -4.56 16.08
C ALA A 11 11.41 -3.14 16.66
N ARG A 12 10.15 -2.76 16.65
CA ARG A 12 9.62 -1.50 17.18
C ARG A 12 8.29 -1.73 17.89
N PRO A 13 7.92 -0.85 18.85
CA PRO A 13 6.61 -0.88 19.47
C PRO A 13 5.50 -0.71 18.44
N ARG A 14 4.38 -1.38 18.67
CA ARG A 14 3.24 -1.37 17.76
C ARG A 14 2.68 0.04 17.53
N GLU A 15 2.65 0.85 18.55
CA GLU A 15 2.16 2.23 18.52
C GLU A 15 3.00 3.10 17.57
N GLU A 16 4.32 2.90 17.56
CA GLU A 16 5.25 3.58 16.66
C GLU A 16 5.04 3.14 15.20
N VAL A 17 4.96 1.84 14.96
CA VAL A 17 4.70 1.27 13.62
C VAL A 17 3.33 1.73 13.11
N PHE A 18 2.32 1.72 13.96
CA PHE A 18 0.99 2.17 13.62
C PHE A 18 0.96 3.67 13.26
N ALA A 19 1.56 4.52 14.08
CA ALA A 19 1.61 5.96 13.83
C ALA A 19 2.28 6.28 12.48
N TYR A 20 3.33 5.55 12.13
CA TYR A 20 4.00 5.69 10.84
C TYR A 20 3.08 5.29 9.67
N LEU A 21 2.35 4.18 9.78
CA LEU A 21 1.44 3.69 8.75
C LEU A 21 0.13 4.49 8.66
N ALA A 22 -0.32 5.11 9.77
CA ALA A 22 -1.51 5.94 9.79
C ALA A 22 -1.34 7.29 9.06
N ASP A 23 -0.11 7.64 8.69
CA ASP A 23 0.21 8.75 7.79
C ASP A 23 0.42 8.21 6.37
N ILE A 24 -0.59 8.39 5.49
CA ILE A 24 -0.57 7.86 4.12
C ILE A 24 0.57 8.45 3.27
N ALA A 25 1.08 9.62 3.62
CA ALA A 25 2.21 10.23 2.93
C ALA A 25 3.51 9.41 3.07
N ASN A 26 3.65 8.67 4.18
CA ASN A 26 4.78 7.79 4.44
C ASN A 26 4.76 6.53 3.56
N HIS A 27 3.61 6.14 3.01
CA HIS A 27 3.51 4.95 2.17
C HIS A 27 4.36 5.05 0.91
N ALA A 28 4.58 6.27 0.40
CA ALA A 28 5.50 6.50 -0.70
C ALA A 28 6.95 6.11 -0.35
N GLU A 29 7.40 6.33 0.89
CA GLU A 29 8.77 6.11 1.32
C GLU A 29 9.23 4.65 1.17
N PHE A 30 8.34 3.67 1.43
CA PHE A 30 8.69 2.26 1.35
C PHE A 30 8.18 1.56 0.07
N SER A 31 7.31 2.19 -0.71
CA SER A 31 6.67 1.57 -1.88
C SER A 31 7.07 2.18 -3.24
N ASP A 32 7.86 3.25 -3.29
CA ASP A 32 8.23 4.01 -4.49
C ASP A 32 8.92 3.18 -5.60
N HIS A 33 9.40 1.99 -5.29
CA HIS A 33 10.01 1.09 -6.25
C HIS A 33 8.99 0.42 -7.20
N TYR A 34 7.68 0.49 -6.87
CA TYR A 34 6.62 -0.06 -7.72
C TYR A 34 5.32 0.77 -7.72
N LEU A 35 5.09 1.60 -6.69
CA LEU A 35 4.05 2.62 -6.65
C LEU A 35 4.74 3.97 -6.79
N VAL A 36 4.51 4.64 -7.90
CA VAL A 36 5.20 5.89 -8.26
C VAL A 36 4.19 7.02 -8.49
N ASP A 37 4.68 8.21 -8.74
CA ASP A 37 3.83 9.39 -9.00
C ASP A 37 2.84 9.68 -7.85
N TRP A 38 3.30 9.49 -6.61
CA TRP A 38 2.49 9.70 -5.42
C TRP A 38 2.05 11.14 -5.27
N ARG A 39 0.76 11.32 -5.00
CA ARG A 39 0.15 12.62 -4.66
C ARG A 39 -0.87 12.43 -3.56
N LEU A 40 -0.86 13.32 -2.58
CA LEU A 40 -1.95 13.39 -1.62
C LEU A 40 -3.20 13.99 -2.28
N THR A 41 -4.35 13.43 -2.00
CA THR A 41 -5.66 13.92 -2.47
C THR A 41 -6.39 14.76 -1.43
N ARG A 42 -5.81 14.85 -0.23
CA ARG A 42 -6.28 15.65 0.91
C ARG A 42 -5.11 16.35 1.58
N GLU A 43 -5.37 17.48 2.23
CA GLU A 43 -4.34 18.24 2.96
C GLU A 43 -3.83 17.50 4.20
N ASP A 44 -4.76 16.90 4.96
CA ASP A 44 -4.41 16.05 6.10
C ASP A 44 -4.08 14.63 5.63
N PRO A 45 -2.81 14.21 5.78
CA PRO A 45 -2.39 12.86 5.38
C PRO A 45 -2.61 11.81 6.46
N VAL A 46 -3.09 12.18 7.65
CA VAL A 46 -3.14 11.29 8.81
C VAL A 46 -4.55 10.82 9.12
N GLY A 47 -4.68 9.52 9.33
CA GLY A 47 -5.89 8.92 9.87
C GLY A 47 -7.02 8.74 8.86
N LYS A 48 -8.22 8.54 9.39
CA LYS A 48 -9.41 8.28 8.57
C LYS A 48 -9.74 9.48 7.66
N GLY A 49 -9.95 9.19 6.38
CA GLY A 49 -10.21 10.19 5.35
C GLY A 49 -8.96 10.65 4.60
N ALA A 50 -7.77 10.37 5.12
CA ALA A 50 -6.52 10.62 4.39
C ALA A 50 -6.50 9.84 3.08
N GLY A 51 -6.04 10.45 2.00
CA GLY A 51 -6.09 9.84 0.68
C GLY A 51 -4.90 10.19 -0.19
N ALA A 52 -4.61 9.27 -1.11
CA ALA A 52 -3.51 9.43 -2.05
C ALA A 52 -3.84 8.81 -3.41
N ARG A 53 -3.17 9.32 -4.44
CA ARG A 53 -3.11 8.75 -5.79
C ARG A 53 -1.69 8.31 -6.08
N PHE A 54 -1.55 7.20 -6.76
CA PHE A 54 -0.27 6.68 -7.23
C PHE A 54 -0.43 5.91 -8.55
N ALA A 55 0.69 5.59 -9.18
CA ALA A 55 0.72 4.78 -10.39
C ALA A 55 1.52 3.50 -10.17
N LEU A 56 1.08 2.38 -10.77
CA LEU A 56 1.81 1.11 -10.75
C LEU A 56 2.90 1.12 -11.83
N LYS A 57 4.16 0.90 -11.44
CA LYS A 57 5.32 0.85 -12.33
C LYS A 57 5.66 -0.60 -12.66
N GLY A 58 5.64 -0.93 -13.96
CA GLY A 58 6.06 -2.25 -14.46
C GLY A 58 5.08 -3.38 -14.13
N ALA A 59 3.82 -3.06 -13.87
CA ALA A 59 2.78 -4.07 -13.70
C ALA A 59 2.45 -4.75 -15.03
N PRO A 60 2.42 -6.10 -15.08
CA PRO A 60 2.05 -6.83 -16.29
C PRO A 60 0.67 -6.43 -16.79
N GLY A 61 0.52 -6.21 -18.09
CA GLY A 61 -0.78 -5.95 -18.73
C GLY A 61 -1.43 -4.58 -18.47
N ILE A 62 -0.77 -3.65 -17.75
CA ILE A 62 -1.34 -2.34 -17.41
C ILE A 62 -0.44 -1.18 -17.86
N PRO A 63 -0.19 -0.97 -19.17
CA PRO A 63 0.72 0.11 -19.59
C PRO A 63 0.08 1.51 -19.54
N ARG A 64 -1.23 1.65 -19.74
CA ARG A 64 -1.93 2.94 -19.88
C ARG A 64 -2.79 3.35 -18.68
N TYR A 65 -3.33 2.41 -17.93
CA TYR A 65 -4.31 2.66 -16.87
C TYR A 65 -3.75 2.27 -15.50
N ARG A 66 -2.59 2.79 -15.20
CA ARG A 66 -1.78 2.41 -14.06
C ARG A 66 -2.10 3.17 -12.76
N TYR A 67 -2.95 4.19 -12.83
CA TYR A 67 -3.30 5.00 -11.67
C TYR A 67 -4.32 4.31 -10.78
N ALA A 68 -4.16 4.51 -9.48
CA ALA A 68 -5.12 4.14 -8.46
C ALA A 68 -5.24 5.25 -7.42
N ASP A 69 -6.47 5.42 -6.92
CA ASP A 69 -6.79 6.30 -5.80
C ASP A 69 -7.14 5.45 -4.59
N VAL A 70 -6.64 5.82 -3.42
CA VAL A 70 -6.96 5.15 -2.15
C VAL A 70 -7.31 6.18 -1.09
N THR A 71 -8.15 5.77 -0.15
CA THR A 71 -8.51 6.55 1.03
C THR A 71 -8.53 5.62 2.24
N MET A 72 -7.98 6.07 3.36
CA MET A 72 -8.11 5.37 4.64
C MET A 72 -9.55 5.47 5.13
N ILE A 73 -10.27 4.36 5.13
CA ILE A 73 -11.69 4.30 5.51
C ILE A 73 -11.90 3.84 6.96
N GLU A 74 -10.91 3.14 7.52
CA GLU A 74 -10.92 2.61 8.87
C GLU A 74 -9.52 2.75 9.46
N VAL A 75 -9.43 3.33 10.64
CA VAL A 75 -8.15 3.50 11.36
C VAL A 75 -8.43 3.20 12.83
N GLU A 76 -7.98 2.04 13.30
CA GLU A 76 -8.17 1.52 14.65
C GLU A 76 -6.82 1.39 15.36
N PRO A 77 -6.38 2.42 16.09
CA PRO A 77 -5.11 2.38 16.81
C PRO A 77 -5.10 1.35 17.94
N PRO A 78 -4.02 0.62 18.10
CA PRO A 78 -2.84 0.48 17.26
C PRO A 78 -2.88 -0.79 16.39
N TRP A 79 -4.08 -1.25 15.99
CA TRP A 79 -4.30 -2.59 15.47
C TRP A 79 -4.48 -2.69 13.97
N ARG A 80 -5.23 -1.76 13.38
CA ARG A 80 -5.72 -1.96 12.03
C ARG A 80 -5.89 -0.66 11.25
N ILE A 81 -5.52 -0.71 9.97
CA ILE A 81 -5.76 0.34 8.98
C ILE A 81 -6.36 -0.31 7.75
N VAL A 82 -7.47 0.23 7.24
CA VAL A 82 -8.10 -0.21 6.01
C VAL A 82 -8.12 0.94 5.02
N GLU A 83 -7.54 0.69 3.87
CA GLU A 83 -7.60 1.56 2.70
C GLU A 83 -8.56 0.96 1.68
N ALA A 84 -9.40 1.78 1.11
CA ALA A 84 -10.23 1.41 -0.02
C ALA A 84 -10.06 2.42 -1.15
N GLY A 85 -10.18 1.92 -2.37
CA GLY A 85 -9.98 2.77 -3.52
C GLY A 85 -10.38 2.12 -4.83
N ARG A 86 -9.94 2.74 -5.90
CA ARG A 86 -10.22 2.29 -7.25
C ARG A 86 -9.01 2.51 -8.15
N GLY A 87 -8.86 1.65 -9.15
CA GLY A 87 -7.80 1.76 -10.14
C GLY A 87 -8.19 1.14 -11.48
N GLY A 88 -7.20 0.95 -12.34
CA GLY A 88 -7.39 0.36 -13.66
C GLY A 88 -8.11 1.29 -14.65
N LYS A 89 -8.53 0.71 -15.78
CA LYS A 89 -9.18 1.48 -16.86
C LYS A 89 -10.44 2.17 -16.36
N PHE A 90 -10.51 3.49 -16.54
CA PHE A 90 -11.60 4.33 -16.06
C PHE A 90 -11.89 4.25 -14.55
N ASN A 91 -10.87 3.93 -13.77
CA ASN A 91 -10.97 3.83 -12.31
C ASN A 91 -12.09 2.89 -11.82
N ARG A 92 -12.31 1.78 -12.56
CA ARG A 92 -13.46 0.89 -12.35
C ARG A 92 -13.17 -0.33 -11.48
N VAL A 93 -11.90 -0.63 -11.21
CA VAL A 93 -11.51 -1.80 -10.42
C VAL A 93 -11.43 -1.41 -8.95
N PRO A 94 -12.38 -1.83 -8.10
CA PRO A 94 -12.27 -1.62 -6.67
C PRO A 94 -11.04 -2.34 -6.12
N LEU A 95 -10.33 -1.67 -5.22
CA LEU A 95 -9.22 -2.24 -4.47
C LEU A 95 -9.41 -1.99 -2.97
N ARG A 96 -8.88 -2.89 -2.17
CA ARG A 96 -8.84 -2.79 -0.72
C ARG A 96 -7.50 -3.27 -0.21
N ALA A 97 -6.89 -2.51 0.68
CA ALA A 97 -5.69 -2.89 1.40
C ALA A 97 -5.97 -2.85 2.91
N VAL A 98 -5.49 -3.86 3.63
CA VAL A 98 -5.66 -3.97 5.07
C VAL A 98 -4.29 -4.20 5.69
N TYR A 99 -3.91 -3.31 6.60
CA TYR A 99 -2.77 -3.50 7.50
C TYR A 99 -3.28 -3.97 8.85
N GLU A 100 -2.78 -5.10 9.32
CA GLU A 100 -3.03 -5.63 10.66
C GLU A 100 -1.72 -5.71 11.44
N LEU A 101 -1.71 -5.15 12.65
CA LEU A 101 -0.55 -5.08 13.50
C LEU A 101 -0.78 -5.92 14.76
N GLN A 102 0.07 -6.91 14.96
CA GLN A 102 -0.02 -7.83 16.08
C GLN A 102 1.27 -7.81 16.91
N PRO A 103 1.18 -7.96 18.23
CA PRO A 103 2.36 -8.16 19.05
C PRO A 103 3.11 -9.41 18.58
N SER A 104 4.43 -9.33 18.55
CA SER A 104 5.30 -10.48 18.22
C SER A 104 6.52 -10.49 19.13
N ALA A 105 7.11 -11.67 19.31
CA ALA A 105 8.40 -11.75 19.98
C ALA A 105 9.43 -10.88 19.23
N GLY A 106 9.97 -9.86 19.91
CA GLY A 106 10.93 -8.92 19.34
C GLY A 106 10.33 -7.72 18.62
N GLY A 107 9.01 -7.44 18.75
CA GLY A 107 8.41 -6.22 18.20
C GLY A 107 6.98 -6.39 17.70
N THR A 108 6.72 -5.91 16.49
CA THR A 108 5.40 -5.87 15.87
C THR A 108 5.39 -6.68 14.58
N ARG A 109 4.47 -7.62 14.45
CA ARG A 109 4.15 -8.27 13.18
C ARG A 109 3.18 -7.38 12.41
N VAL A 110 3.58 -6.97 11.22
CA VAL A 110 2.74 -6.24 10.26
C VAL A 110 2.33 -7.20 9.16
N GLU A 111 1.04 -7.33 8.94
CA GLU A 111 0.46 -8.09 7.84
C GLU A 111 -0.29 -7.14 6.91
N LEU A 112 0.02 -7.20 5.62
CA LEU A 112 -0.65 -6.46 4.57
C LEU A 112 -1.39 -7.43 3.66
N THR A 113 -2.71 -7.27 3.59
CA THR A 113 -3.57 -7.99 2.65
C THR A 113 -4.15 -7.02 1.63
N VAL A 114 -3.95 -7.30 0.34
CA VAL A 114 -4.51 -6.49 -0.76
C VAL A 114 -5.37 -7.37 -1.66
N GLU A 115 -6.56 -6.88 -1.94
CA GLU A 115 -7.51 -7.51 -2.85
C GLU A 115 -8.04 -6.52 -3.90
N THR A 116 -8.38 -7.04 -5.07
CA THR A 116 -9.08 -6.29 -6.12
C THR A 116 -10.29 -7.07 -6.59
N ARG A 117 -11.40 -6.37 -6.83
CA ARG A 117 -12.62 -6.98 -7.36
C ARG A 117 -12.75 -6.68 -8.84
N VAL A 118 -12.53 -7.71 -9.64
CA VAL A 118 -12.55 -7.60 -11.10
C VAL A 118 -13.84 -8.20 -11.63
N GLU A 119 -14.68 -7.36 -12.23
CA GLU A 119 -15.97 -7.77 -12.77
C GLU A 119 -15.90 -8.15 -14.25
N LYS A 120 -15.01 -7.49 -15.02
CA LYS A 120 -14.95 -7.68 -16.48
C LYS A 120 -13.93 -8.72 -16.92
N PRO A 121 -14.23 -9.53 -17.96
CA PRO A 121 -13.32 -10.55 -18.48
C PRO A 121 -11.94 -10.02 -18.89
N ALA A 122 -11.88 -8.82 -19.48
CA ALA A 122 -10.62 -8.19 -19.89
C ALA A 122 -9.69 -7.90 -18.69
N ASP A 123 -10.24 -7.51 -17.56
CA ASP A 123 -9.48 -7.22 -16.35
C ASP A 123 -9.03 -8.53 -15.66
N ARG A 124 -9.85 -9.61 -15.76
CA ARG A 124 -9.45 -10.96 -15.32
C ARG A 124 -8.27 -11.50 -16.11
N PHE A 125 -8.20 -11.20 -17.39
CA PHE A 125 -7.08 -11.60 -18.24
C PHE A 125 -5.76 -10.95 -17.78
N ILE A 126 -5.79 -9.68 -17.39
CA ILE A 126 -4.65 -8.96 -16.82
C ILE A 126 -4.15 -9.64 -15.53
N GLU A 127 -5.07 -10.05 -14.67
CA GLU A 127 -4.72 -10.79 -13.44
C GLU A 127 -4.07 -12.15 -13.75
N ALA A 128 -4.55 -12.85 -14.77
CA ALA A 128 -4.00 -14.12 -15.22
C ALA A 128 -2.58 -14.02 -15.79
N LEU A 129 -2.17 -12.84 -16.30
CA LEU A 129 -0.83 -12.57 -16.85
C LEU A 129 0.28 -12.45 -15.78
N GLY A 130 0.04 -12.92 -14.56
CA GLY A 130 1.05 -12.93 -13.50
C GLY A 130 1.07 -11.69 -12.60
N PHE A 131 0.05 -10.83 -12.70
CA PHE A 131 -0.07 -9.63 -11.85
C PHE A 131 -0.01 -9.98 -10.37
N ARG A 132 -0.72 -11.01 -9.91
CA ARG A 132 -0.73 -11.46 -8.51
C ARG A 132 0.68 -11.80 -8.01
N ARG A 133 1.46 -12.56 -8.78
CA ARG A 133 2.84 -12.94 -8.42
C ARG A 133 3.78 -11.74 -8.42
N TRP A 134 3.64 -10.87 -9.41
CA TRP A 134 4.38 -9.61 -9.48
C TRP A 134 4.09 -8.73 -8.27
N PHE A 135 2.80 -8.53 -7.95
CA PHE A 135 2.37 -7.71 -6.83
C PHE A 135 2.89 -8.27 -5.49
N LYS A 136 2.74 -9.58 -5.25
CA LYS A 136 3.25 -10.24 -4.04
C LYS A 136 4.74 -9.97 -3.82
N ARG A 137 5.57 -10.10 -4.88
CA ARG A 137 7.01 -9.82 -4.80
C ARG A 137 7.29 -8.36 -4.44
N ARG A 138 6.55 -7.42 -5.04
CA ARG A 138 6.73 -5.98 -4.81
C ARG A 138 6.27 -5.59 -3.41
N ALA A 139 5.13 -6.06 -2.97
CA ALA A 139 4.61 -5.82 -1.62
C ALA A 139 5.54 -6.43 -0.54
N THR A 140 6.09 -7.63 -0.76
CA THR A 140 7.09 -8.21 0.15
C THR A 140 8.34 -7.31 0.26
N LYS A 141 8.83 -6.78 -0.87
CA LYS A 141 9.96 -5.84 -0.84
C LYS A 141 9.58 -4.54 -0.12
N ALA A 142 8.37 -4.03 -0.32
CA ALA A 142 7.89 -2.84 0.38
C ALA A 142 7.89 -3.02 1.90
N LEU A 143 7.36 -4.14 2.41
CA LEU A 143 7.40 -4.41 3.85
C LEU A 143 8.81 -4.60 4.41
N ARG A 144 9.76 -5.12 3.64
CA ARG A 144 11.18 -5.17 4.04
C ARG A 144 11.77 -3.76 4.16
N ARG A 145 11.46 -2.87 3.20
CA ARG A 145 11.89 -1.46 3.28
C ARG A 145 11.25 -0.74 4.45
N LEU A 146 9.95 -0.95 4.69
CA LEU A 146 9.27 -0.43 5.88
C LEU A 146 10.02 -0.83 7.17
N ARG A 147 10.42 -2.09 7.27
CA ARG A 147 11.23 -2.58 8.38
C ARG A 147 12.56 -1.83 8.49
N SER A 148 13.32 -1.73 7.40
CA SER A 148 14.62 -1.03 7.36
C SER A 148 14.49 0.44 7.75
N ILE A 149 13.45 1.13 7.24
CA ILE A 149 13.17 2.53 7.60
C ILE A 149 12.92 2.69 9.10
N LEU A 150 12.11 1.81 9.69
CA LEU A 150 11.72 1.94 11.09
C LEU A 150 12.81 1.45 12.06
N GLU A 151 13.55 0.40 11.71
CA GLU A 151 14.61 -0.14 12.56
C GLU A 151 15.91 0.68 12.46
N ASP A 152 16.34 1.01 11.24
CA ASP A 152 17.67 1.52 10.94
C ASP A 152 17.66 2.95 10.36
N GLY A 153 16.51 3.45 9.93
CA GLY A 153 16.39 4.75 9.23
C GLY A 153 16.88 4.73 7.79
N GLU A 154 17.19 3.55 7.26
CA GLU A 154 17.74 3.33 5.92
C GLU A 154 16.64 3.07 4.86
N ASP A 155 17.01 3.09 3.58
CA ASP A 155 16.15 2.81 2.43
C ASP A 155 14.90 3.70 2.30
N ARG A 156 14.90 4.85 2.95
CA ARG A 156 13.79 5.78 2.97
C ARG A 156 13.66 6.51 1.62
N GLY A 157 12.51 6.32 0.96
CA GLY A 157 12.12 7.09 -0.21
C GLY A 157 11.59 8.48 0.14
N GLN A 158 11.01 9.16 -0.84
CA GLN A 158 10.43 10.48 -0.63
C GLN A 158 8.99 10.37 -0.13
N ARG A 159 8.67 11.16 0.89
CA ARG A 159 7.31 11.30 1.40
C ARG A 159 6.41 11.96 0.36
N ALA A 160 5.17 11.49 0.23
CA ALA A 160 4.20 12.08 -0.70
C ALA A 160 3.79 13.49 -0.29
N THR A 161 3.49 14.32 -1.29
CA THR A 161 2.99 15.70 -1.10
C THR A 161 1.76 15.94 -1.98
N ILE A 162 1.03 17.03 -1.74
CA ILE A 162 -0.10 17.46 -2.58
C ILE A 162 0.38 17.81 -3.99
N ALA A 163 1.53 18.49 -4.11
CA ALA A 163 2.09 18.88 -5.39
C ALA A 163 2.54 17.70 -6.27
N GLY A 164 2.72 16.54 -5.66
CA GLY A 164 3.19 15.32 -6.32
C GLY A 164 4.65 15.46 -6.77
N ARG A 165 5.53 14.77 -6.14
CA ARG A 165 6.91 14.59 -6.57
C ARG A 165 7.23 13.12 -6.65
#